data_f96ee1a8e5de60fa2efaba8d448271a8
#
_entry.id   f96ee1a8e5de60fa2efaba8d448271a8
#
_cell.length_a   1.000
_cell.length_b   1.000
_cell.length_c   1.000
_cell.angle_alpha   90.00
_cell.angle_beta   90.00
_cell.angle_gamma   90.00
#
_symmetry.space_group_name_H-M   'P 1'
#
loop_
_entity.id
_entity.type
_entity.pdbx_description
1 polymer ?
#
loop_
_entity_poly.entity_id
_entity_poly.type
_entity_poly.pdbx_seq_one_letter_code
_entity_poly.pdbx_strand_id
1 'polypeptide(L)'
;EKAREQVASVHYEASRLNTNLVQVLSLYRAELESLPITVDESFIKDLVEDVVGSNALYVSQKNIDISIAIEDDLSWYLDSELIYLLLNDVIINAMRYGTSQIIVSAKADENDFMTIKIEDDGRGYPEAMLTKSHEELCDFELSQGRTGLGLFFAKLIANAHSQGDKVGSIALSNGGSLGGSVFEVKIP
;
A
#
# COMPACT_ATOMS: atom_id res chain seq x y z
N GLU A 1 0.86 19.91 -24.03
CA GLU A 1 1.39 19.78 -22.66
C GLU A 1 0.24 19.86 -21.63
N LYS A 2 -0.46 20.96 -21.54
CA LYS A 2 -1.59 21.21 -20.61
C LYS A 2 -2.74 20.19 -20.70
N ALA A 3 -3.05 19.68 -21.90
CA ALA A 3 -4.08 18.65 -22.08
C ALA A 3 -3.65 17.28 -21.54
N ARG A 4 -2.36 16.92 -21.66
CA ARG A 4 -1.82 15.68 -21.09
C ARG A 4 -1.82 15.74 -19.55
N GLU A 5 -1.46 16.87 -18.98
CA GLU A 5 -1.52 17.10 -17.53
C GLU A 5 -2.95 16.96 -17.00
N GLN A 6 -3.93 17.53 -17.70
CA GLN A 6 -5.34 17.41 -17.35
C GLN A 6 -5.83 15.96 -17.44
N VAL A 7 -5.47 15.21 -18.49
CA VAL A 7 -5.84 13.81 -18.65
C VAL A 7 -5.24 12.95 -17.56
N ALA A 8 -3.97 13.15 -17.22
CA ALA A 8 -3.32 12.40 -16.13
C ALA A 8 -3.94 12.71 -14.76
N SER A 9 -4.28 13.98 -14.51
CA SER A 9 -4.99 14.38 -13.28
C SER A 9 -6.37 13.74 -13.19
N VAL A 10 -7.15 13.73 -14.29
CA VAL A 10 -8.47 13.10 -14.33
C VAL A 10 -8.34 11.58 -14.13
N HIS A 11 -7.39 10.93 -14.78
CA HIS A 11 -7.14 9.50 -14.60
C HIS A 11 -6.77 9.16 -13.17
N TYR A 12 -5.91 9.97 -12.55
CA TYR A 12 -5.52 9.82 -11.15
C TYR A 12 -6.74 9.94 -10.21
N GLU A 13 -7.56 10.99 -10.37
CA GLU A 13 -8.75 11.18 -9.55
C GLU A 13 -9.80 10.08 -9.78
N ALA A 14 -9.96 9.59 -11.00
CA ALA A 14 -10.84 8.47 -11.31
C ALA A 14 -10.38 7.17 -10.65
N SER A 15 -9.07 6.87 -10.71
CA SER A 15 -8.48 5.72 -10.04
C SER A 15 -8.65 5.81 -8.53
N ARG A 16 -8.47 7.00 -7.95
CA ARG A 16 -8.67 7.26 -6.52
C ARG A 16 -10.12 7.04 -6.09
N LEU A 17 -11.07 7.52 -6.88
CA LEU A 17 -12.51 7.31 -6.63
C LEU A 17 -12.87 5.83 -6.68
N ASN A 18 -12.34 5.10 -7.66
CA ASN A 18 -12.57 3.65 -7.78
C ASN A 18 -12.00 2.90 -6.56
N THR A 19 -10.77 3.23 -6.14
CA THR A 19 -10.16 2.65 -4.94
C THR A 19 -11.00 2.93 -3.70
N ASN A 20 -11.44 4.17 -3.50
CA ASN A 20 -12.31 4.54 -2.37
C ASN A 20 -13.64 3.78 -2.39
N LEU A 21 -14.24 3.58 -3.57
CA LEU A 21 -15.48 2.82 -3.71
C LEU A 21 -15.28 1.35 -3.33
N VAL A 22 -14.21 0.73 -3.80
CA VAL A 22 -13.86 -0.66 -3.46
C VAL A 22 -13.61 -0.77 -1.95
N GLN A 23 -12.91 0.18 -1.35
CA GLN A 23 -12.67 0.24 0.10
C GLN A 23 -13.99 0.28 0.88
N VAL A 24 -14.91 1.18 0.53
CA VAL A 24 -16.23 1.28 1.18
C VAL A 24 -17.03 -0.01 1.03
N LEU A 25 -17.05 -0.60 -0.16
CA LEU A 25 -17.75 -1.88 -0.40
C LEU A 25 -17.14 -3.03 0.41
N SER A 26 -15.81 -3.05 0.55
CA SER A 26 -15.11 -4.07 1.34
C SER A 26 -15.34 -3.90 2.84
N LEU A 27 -15.41 -2.67 3.33
CA LEU A 27 -15.80 -2.37 4.70
C LEU A 27 -17.23 -2.86 4.99
N TYR A 28 -18.17 -2.58 4.10
CA TYR A 28 -19.55 -3.04 4.23
C TYR A 28 -19.64 -4.57 4.28
N ARG A 29 -18.85 -5.26 3.45
CA ARG A 29 -18.77 -6.74 3.47
C ARG A 29 -18.11 -7.27 4.75
N ALA A 30 -17.08 -6.59 5.24
CA ALA A 30 -16.37 -6.98 6.47
C ALA A 30 -17.21 -6.80 7.74
N GLU A 31 -18.17 -5.85 7.77
CA GLU A 31 -19.14 -5.74 8.86
C GLU A 31 -20.15 -6.91 8.87
N LEU A 32 -20.41 -7.51 7.73
CA LEU A 32 -21.38 -8.60 7.59
C LEU A 32 -20.75 -9.97 7.79
N GLU A 33 -19.52 -10.16 7.33
CA GLU A 33 -18.73 -11.41 7.43
C GLU A 33 -17.24 -11.04 7.25
N SER A 34 -16.31 -11.95 7.56
CA SER A 34 -14.88 -11.75 7.30
C SER A 34 -14.63 -11.39 5.81
N LEU A 35 -13.67 -10.50 5.52
CA LEU A 35 -13.30 -10.14 4.15
C LEU A 35 -12.98 -11.43 3.37
N PRO A 36 -13.73 -11.77 2.33
CA PRO A 36 -13.43 -12.95 1.53
C PRO A 36 -12.14 -12.74 0.75
N ILE A 37 -11.23 -13.70 0.83
CA ILE A 37 -9.97 -13.70 0.08
C ILE A 37 -9.91 -14.92 -0.83
N THR A 38 -9.27 -14.74 -1.99
CA THR A 38 -8.94 -15.82 -2.92
C THR A 38 -7.43 -15.93 -3.01
N VAL A 39 -6.87 -16.93 -2.34
CA VAL A 39 -5.41 -17.11 -2.21
C VAL A 39 -4.90 -18.00 -3.32
N ASP A 40 -4.00 -17.46 -4.15
CA ASP A 40 -3.29 -18.15 -5.20
C ASP A 40 -1.79 -17.84 -5.14
N GLU A 41 -0.96 -18.68 -5.76
CA GLU A 41 0.47 -18.41 -5.90
C GLU A 41 0.69 -17.23 -6.84
N SER A 42 1.43 -16.23 -6.35
CA SER A 42 1.71 -14.99 -7.10
C SER A 42 3.19 -14.62 -7.00
N PHE A 43 3.79 -14.22 -8.12
CA PHE A 43 5.13 -13.65 -8.14
C PHE A 43 5.07 -12.20 -7.64
N ILE A 44 5.79 -11.93 -6.57
CA ILE A 44 5.70 -10.65 -5.85
C ILE A 44 6.26 -9.51 -6.68
N LYS A 45 7.34 -9.78 -7.43
CA LYS A 45 7.94 -8.77 -8.31
C LYS A 45 6.96 -8.33 -9.39
N ASP A 46 6.33 -9.27 -10.09
CA ASP A 46 5.37 -8.98 -11.16
C ASP A 46 4.20 -8.14 -10.63
N LEU A 47 3.69 -8.51 -9.46
CA LEU A 47 2.61 -7.76 -8.80
C LEU A 47 3.00 -6.30 -8.51
N VAL A 48 4.22 -6.07 -8.01
CA VAL A 48 4.74 -4.72 -7.73
C VAL A 48 4.99 -3.95 -9.04
N GLU A 49 5.54 -4.60 -10.06
CA GLU A 49 5.75 -3.99 -11.39
C GLU A 49 4.43 -3.55 -12.02
N ASP A 50 3.37 -4.34 -11.90
CA ASP A 50 2.02 -4.00 -12.37
C ASP A 50 1.48 -2.75 -11.66
N VAL A 51 1.65 -2.65 -10.33
CA VAL A 51 1.24 -1.47 -9.56
C VAL A 51 2.00 -0.23 -10.00
N VAL A 52 3.33 -0.32 -10.14
CA VAL A 52 4.19 0.79 -10.59
C VAL A 52 3.84 1.19 -12.02
N GLY A 53 3.66 0.21 -12.91
CA GLY A 53 3.29 0.41 -14.31
C GLY A 53 1.95 1.14 -14.47
N SER A 54 0.96 0.80 -13.65
CA SER A 54 -0.34 1.46 -13.65
C SER A 54 -0.26 2.94 -13.26
N ASN A 55 0.78 3.34 -12.51
CA ASN A 55 1.02 4.71 -12.08
C ASN A 55 2.11 5.44 -12.88
N ALA A 56 2.61 4.85 -13.99
CA ALA A 56 3.76 5.36 -14.75
C ALA A 56 3.62 6.83 -15.20
N LEU A 57 2.42 7.27 -15.58
CA LEU A 57 2.16 8.66 -15.95
C LEU A 57 2.37 9.62 -14.78
N TYR A 58 1.93 9.25 -13.59
CA TYR A 58 2.08 10.07 -12.39
C TYR A 58 3.54 10.11 -11.92
N VAL A 59 4.21 8.96 -11.94
CA VAL A 59 5.65 8.81 -11.67
C VAL A 59 6.46 9.74 -12.57
N SER A 60 6.21 9.69 -13.89
CA SER A 60 6.88 10.53 -14.88
C SER A 60 6.64 12.03 -14.66
N GLN A 61 5.41 12.42 -14.33
CA GLN A 61 5.07 13.83 -14.07
C GLN A 61 5.73 14.39 -12.81
N LYS A 62 5.85 13.57 -11.78
CA LYS A 62 6.46 13.96 -10.51
C LYS A 62 7.98 13.83 -10.50
N ASN A 63 8.55 13.22 -11.54
CA ASN A 63 9.99 12.96 -11.64
C ASN A 63 10.50 12.11 -10.46
N ILE A 64 9.71 11.10 -10.06
CA ILE A 64 10.02 10.20 -8.97
C ILE A 64 10.73 8.96 -9.55
N ASP A 65 11.81 8.54 -8.91
CA ASP A 65 12.50 7.29 -9.20
C ASP A 65 11.99 6.19 -8.29
N ILE A 66 11.47 5.10 -8.87
CA ILE A 66 10.98 3.94 -8.11
C ILE A 66 11.89 2.75 -8.40
N SER A 67 12.59 2.29 -7.38
CA SER A 67 13.43 1.09 -7.42
C SER A 67 12.71 -0.12 -6.83
N ILE A 68 12.75 -1.25 -7.54
CA ILE A 68 12.17 -2.52 -7.10
C ILE A 68 13.32 -3.46 -6.75
N ALA A 69 13.47 -3.77 -5.45
CA ALA A 69 14.50 -4.65 -4.90
C ALA A 69 13.86 -5.97 -4.43
N ILE A 70 13.39 -6.76 -5.40
CA ILE A 70 12.68 -8.03 -5.18
C ILE A 70 13.32 -9.08 -6.09
N GLU A 71 13.56 -10.27 -5.57
CA GLU A 71 14.08 -11.41 -6.33
C GLU A 71 13.02 -11.89 -7.34
N ASP A 72 13.46 -12.25 -8.56
CA ASP A 72 12.56 -12.59 -9.68
C ASP A 72 11.72 -13.83 -9.41
N ASP A 73 12.22 -14.76 -8.61
CA ASP A 73 11.60 -16.05 -8.28
C ASP A 73 10.85 -16.03 -6.94
N LEU A 74 10.78 -14.89 -6.26
CA LEU A 74 10.00 -14.78 -5.03
C LEU A 74 8.50 -14.88 -5.33
N SER A 75 7.91 -16.04 -5.00
CA SER A 75 6.46 -16.25 -5.04
C SER A 75 5.89 -16.43 -3.65
N TRP A 76 4.61 -16.09 -3.48
CA TRP A 76 3.88 -16.26 -2.23
C TRP A 76 2.41 -16.54 -2.48
N TYR A 77 1.77 -17.23 -1.53
CA TYR A 77 0.34 -17.51 -1.56
C TYR A 77 -0.43 -16.34 -0.93
N LEU A 78 -1.16 -15.58 -1.74
CA LEU A 78 -1.91 -14.40 -1.32
C LEU A 78 -3.05 -14.09 -2.28
N ASP A 79 -3.96 -13.22 -1.87
CA ASP A 79 -4.94 -12.60 -2.77
C ASP A 79 -4.29 -11.43 -3.51
N SER A 80 -3.89 -11.68 -4.76
CA SER A 80 -3.16 -10.70 -5.58
C SER A 80 -3.97 -9.44 -5.88
N GLU A 81 -5.29 -9.53 -6.01
CA GLU A 81 -6.15 -8.37 -6.27
C GLU A 81 -6.20 -7.44 -5.05
N LEU A 82 -6.39 -8.01 -3.86
CA LEU A 82 -6.43 -7.24 -2.62
C LEU A 82 -5.06 -6.66 -2.26
N ILE A 83 -3.99 -7.44 -2.42
CA ILE A 83 -2.63 -6.93 -2.20
C ILE A 83 -2.27 -5.85 -3.23
N TYR A 84 -2.67 -6.01 -4.49
CA TYR A 84 -2.52 -4.96 -5.50
C TYR A 84 -3.18 -3.65 -5.04
N LEU A 85 -4.43 -3.68 -4.58
CA LEU A 85 -5.15 -2.51 -4.09
C LEU A 85 -4.43 -1.85 -2.90
N LEU A 86 -3.97 -2.65 -1.94
CA LEU A 86 -3.20 -2.20 -0.79
C LEU A 86 -1.91 -1.49 -1.23
N LEU A 87 -1.10 -2.15 -2.07
CA LEU A 87 0.17 -1.61 -2.54
C LEU A 87 -0.03 -0.35 -3.38
N ASN A 88 -1.04 -0.33 -4.23
CA ASN A 88 -1.37 0.84 -5.06
C ASN A 88 -1.69 2.07 -4.20
N ASP A 89 -2.49 1.93 -3.14
CA ASP A 89 -2.80 3.03 -2.24
C ASP A 89 -1.55 3.53 -1.49
N VAL A 90 -0.71 2.61 -1.00
CA VAL A 90 0.55 2.94 -0.31
C VAL A 90 1.55 3.62 -1.25
N ILE A 91 1.75 3.10 -2.46
CA ILE A 91 2.65 3.70 -3.46
C ILE A 91 2.17 5.08 -3.88
N ILE A 92 0.86 5.28 -4.09
CA ILE A 92 0.29 6.60 -4.37
C ILE A 92 0.57 7.56 -3.21
N ASN A 93 0.45 7.12 -1.98
CA ASN A 93 0.77 7.93 -0.82
C ASN A 93 2.27 8.26 -0.75
N ALA A 94 3.15 7.28 -0.99
CA ALA A 94 4.58 7.51 -1.07
C ALA A 94 4.93 8.53 -2.18
N MET A 95 4.33 8.43 -3.37
CA MET A 95 4.50 9.42 -4.45
C MET A 95 3.96 10.81 -4.10
N ARG A 96 2.97 10.90 -3.23
CA ARG A 96 2.39 12.19 -2.81
C ARG A 96 3.25 12.90 -1.78
N TYR A 97 3.84 12.16 -0.85
CA TYR A 97 4.57 12.68 0.31
C TYR A 97 6.08 12.53 0.21
N GLY A 98 6.56 11.62 -0.62
CA GLY A 98 7.96 11.50 -1.01
C GLY A 98 8.45 12.70 -1.82
N THR A 99 9.75 12.83 -1.94
CA THR A 99 10.38 13.93 -2.68
C THR A 99 10.79 13.49 -4.07
N SER A 100 11.58 12.43 -4.16
CA SER A 100 12.19 12.00 -5.43
C SER A 100 12.42 10.50 -5.56
N GLN A 101 12.45 9.75 -4.46
CA GLN A 101 12.83 8.35 -4.45
C GLN A 101 11.85 7.48 -3.66
N ILE A 102 11.55 6.31 -4.22
CA ILE A 102 10.79 5.25 -3.55
C ILE A 102 11.52 3.93 -3.78
N ILE A 103 11.64 3.12 -2.73
CA ILE A 103 12.15 1.76 -2.82
C ILE A 103 11.04 0.80 -2.39
N VAL A 104 10.75 -0.18 -3.25
CA VAL A 104 9.88 -1.31 -2.92
C VAL A 104 10.73 -2.56 -2.82
N SER A 105 10.72 -3.20 -1.67
CA SER A 105 11.45 -4.45 -1.43
C SER A 105 10.54 -5.51 -0.84
N ALA A 106 10.86 -6.79 -1.08
CA ALA A 106 10.15 -7.90 -0.47
C ALA A 106 11.12 -9.02 -0.11
N LYS A 107 10.81 -9.71 0.97
CA LYS A 107 11.56 -10.88 1.42
C LYS A 107 10.69 -11.82 2.24
N ALA A 108 10.95 -13.12 2.16
CA ALA A 108 10.44 -14.11 3.08
C ALA A 108 11.36 -14.24 4.31
N ASP A 109 10.80 -14.53 5.48
CA ASP A 109 11.55 -14.80 6.70
C ASP A 109 11.50 -16.30 7.07
N GLU A 110 12.32 -16.70 8.05
CA GLU A 110 12.42 -18.06 8.54
C GLU A 110 11.14 -18.57 9.25
N ASN A 111 10.21 -17.68 9.54
CA ASN A 111 8.95 -17.99 10.20
C ASN A 111 7.78 -18.13 9.18
N ASP A 112 8.08 -18.32 7.91
CA ASP A 112 7.10 -18.36 6.82
C ASP A 112 6.20 -17.14 6.81
N PHE A 113 6.80 -15.96 6.84
CA PHE A 113 6.15 -14.69 6.53
C PHE A 113 6.87 -14.02 5.38
N MET A 114 6.12 -13.48 4.46
CA MET A 114 6.59 -12.58 3.42
C MET A 114 6.32 -11.15 3.88
N THR A 115 7.34 -10.29 3.80
CA THR A 115 7.23 -8.86 4.10
C THR A 115 7.49 -8.06 2.85
N ILE A 116 6.52 -7.22 2.44
CA ILE A 116 6.71 -6.19 1.42
C ILE A 116 6.91 -4.86 2.15
N LYS A 117 7.98 -4.15 1.80
CA LYS A 117 8.34 -2.87 2.40
C LYS A 117 8.40 -1.80 1.32
N ILE A 118 7.79 -0.64 1.61
CA ILE A 118 7.80 0.56 0.76
C ILE A 118 8.42 1.69 1.57
N GLU A 119 9.50 2.27 1.06
CA GLU A 119 10.26 3.36 1.67
C GLU A 119 10.24 4.58 0.74
N ASP A 120 10.09 5.79 1.29
CA ASP A 120 10.22 7.04 0.56
C ASP A 120 11.24 7.98 1.22
N ASP A 121 11.64 9.02 0.50
CA ASP A 121 12.56 10.06 0.93
C ASP A 121 11.84 11.34 1.44
N GLY A 122 10.58 11.22 1.80
CA GLY A 122 9.76 12.33 2.28
C GLY A 122 10.00 12.69 3.74
N ARG A 123 9.01 13.39 4.32
CA ARG A 123 9.09 13.86 5.73
C ARG A 123 8.84 12.78 6.77
N GLY A 124 8.45 11.58 6.33
CA GLY A 124 8.00 10.52 7.22
C GLY A 124 6.54 10.69 7.68
N TYR A 125 6.06 9.70 8.39
CA TYR A 125 4.74 9.76 9.04
C TYR A 125 4.75 10.73 10.21
N PRO A 126 3.68 11.51 10.42
CA PRO A 126 3.50 12.29 11.65
C PRO A 126 3.56 11.37 12.88
N GLU A 127 4.15 11.84 13.98
CA GLU A 127 4.29 11.05 15.21
C GLU A 127 2.92 10.51 15.72
N ALA A 128 1.86 11.29 15.52
CA ALA A 128 0.52 10.87 15.83
C ALA A 128 0.05 9.62 15.06
N MET A 129 0.60 9.35 13.89
CA MET A 129 0.30 8.14 13.12
C MET A 129 1.11 6.91 13.59
N LEU A 130 2.25 7.13 14.23
CA LEU A 130 3.11 6.07 14.74
C LEU A 130 2.71 5.60 16.14
N THR A 131 2.05 6.47 16.92
CA THR A 131 1.76 6.24 18.35
C THR A 131 0.30 5.96 18.66
N LYS A 132 -0.61 6.30 17.76
CA LYS A 132 -2.05 6.14 17.97
C LYS A 132 -2.55 4.73 17.68
N SER A 133 -3.59 4.33 18.41
CA SER A 133 -4.37 3.16 18.08
C SER A 133 -5.08 3.34 16.72
N HIS A 134 -5.54 2.24 16.15
CA HIS A 134 -6.13 2.26 14.82
C HIS A 134 -7.41 3.13 14.72
N GLU A 135 -8.26 3.10 15.73
CA GLU A 135 -9.47 3.94 15.82
C GLU A 135 -9.11 5.42 15.88
N GLU A 136 -8.11 5.79 16.68
CA GLU A 136 -7.61 7.16 16.80
C GLU A 136 -6.94 7.66 15.52
N LEU A 137 -6.36 6.75 14.69
CA LEU A 137 -5.79 7.07 13.39
C LEU A 137 -6.87 7.47 12.37
N CYS A 138 -7.99 6.76 12.32
CA CYS A 138 -9.10 7.09 11.43
C CYS A 138 -9.65 8.50 11.76
N ASP A 139 -9.86 8.81 13.03
CA ASP A 139 -10.35 10.13 13.46
C ASP A 139 -9.33 11.23 13.16
N PHE A 140 -8.03 10.95 13.35
CA PHE A 140 -6.97 11.91 13.02
C PHE A 140 -6.91 12.23 11.53
N GLU A 141 -6.95 11.22 10.67
CA GLU A 141 -6.90 11.41 9.22
C GLU A 141 -8.15 12.15 8.71
N LEU A 142 -9.33 11.85 9.24
CA LEU A 142 -10.57 12.56 8.94
C LEU A 142 -10.46 14.05 9.32
N SER A 143 -9.85 14.37 10.47
CA SER A 143 -9.62 15.76 10.90
C SER A 143 -8.69 16.53 9.97
N GLN A 144 -7.81 15.84 9.25
CA GLN A 144 -6.89 16.40 8.25
C GLN A 144 -7.49 16.44 6.83
N GLY A 145 -8.78 16.13 6.68
CA GLY A 145 -9.45 16.09 5.39
C GLY A 145 -9.07 14.86 4.54
N ARG A 146 -8.55 13.82 5.18
CA ARG A 146 -8.25 12.51 4.59
C ARG A 146 -9.32 11.52 5.00
N THR A 147 -9.53 10.52 4.19
CA THR A 147 -10.59 9.53 4.49
C THR A 147 -10.25 8.58 5.63
N GLY A 148 -8.97 8.48 6.04
CA GLY A 148 -8.49 7.51 7.04
C GLY A 148 -8.65 6.05 6.63
N LEU A 149 -9.29 5.81 5.49
CA LEU A 149 -9.69 4.48 5.06
C LEU A 149 -8.52 3.65 4.51
N GLY A 150 -7.47 4.30 3.97
CA GLY A 150 -6.37 3.58 3.33
C GLY A 150 -5.63 2.65 4.28
N LEU A 151 -5.17 3.16 5.44
CA LEU A 151 -4.49 2.34 6.44
C LEU A 151 -5.42 1.33 7.12
N PHE A 152 -6.68 1.72 7.34
CA PHE A 152 -7.68 0.79 7.85
C PHE A 152 -7.88 -0.38 6.88
N PHE A 153 -8.01 -0.09 5.59
CA PHE A 153 -8.19 -1.08 4.56
C PHE A 153 -6.95 -1.96 4.38
N ALA A 154 -5.75 -1.36 4.42
CA ALA A 154 -4.50 -2.10 4.39
C ALA A 154 -4.40 -3.12 5.54
N LYS A 155 -4.79 -2.71 6.76
CA LYS A 155 -4.83 -3.60 7.91
C LYS A 155 -5.88 -4.71 7.76
N LEU A 156 -7.06 -4.37 7.23
CA LEU A 156 -8.12 -5.33 6.98
C LEU A 156 -7.68 -6.41 6.00
N ILE A 157 -7.05 -6.01 4.89
CA ILE A 157 -6.48 -6.93 3.90
C ILE A 157 -5.39 -7.80 4.53
N ALA A 158 -4.43 -7.19 5.23
CA ALA A 158 -3.37 -7.94 5.87
C ALA A 158 -3.93 -8.97 6.87
N ASN A 159 -4.85 -8.57 7.74
CA ASN A 159 -5.47 -9.45 8.72
C ASN A 159 -6.31 -10.58 8.10
N ALA A 160 -6.92 -10.36 6.93
CA ALA A 160 -7.65 -11.39 6.21
C ALA A 160 -6.73 -12.52 5.72
N HIS A 161 -5.46 -12.21 5.46
CA HIS A 161 -4.45 -13.21 5.16
C HIS A 161 -3.98 -13.86 6.47
N SER A 162 -4.43 -15.10 6.68
CA SER A 162 -4.10 -15.87 7.88
C SER A 162 -3.81 -17.32 7.54
N GLN A 163 -2.86 -17.93 8.25
CA GLN A 163 -2.48 -19.33 8.10
C GLN A 163 -2.27 -19.96 9.49
N GLY A 164 -3.21 -20.76 9.95
CA GLY A 164 -3.23 -21.29 11.31
C GLY A 164 -3.32 -20.17 12.35
N ASP A 165 -2.36 -20.10 13.24
CA ASP A 165 -2.27 -19.03 14.26
C ASP A 165 -1.56 -17.76 13.76
N LYS A 166 -1.03 -17.79 12.53
CA LYS A 166 -0.36 -16.65 11.93
C LYS A 166 -1.38 -15.74 11.27
N VAL A 167 -1.27 -14.45 11.51
CA VAL A 167 -2.15 -13.40 10.93
C VAL A 167 -1.28 -12.32 10.31
N GLY A 168 -1.64 -11.89 9.12
CA GLY A 168 -0.95 -10.79 8.46
C GLY A 168 -1.11 -9.48 9.23
N SER A 169 -0.19 -8.57 9.02
CA SER A 169 -0.14 -7.29 9.74
C SER A 169 0.47 -6.18 8.90
N ILE A 170 0.25 -4.93 9.30
CA ILE A 170 0.96 -3.77 8.76
C ILE A 170 1.74 -3.07 9.87
N ALA A 171 2.84 -2.42 9.49
CA ALA A 171 3.63 -1.57 10.38
C ALA A 171 4.00 -0.27 9.68
N LEU A 172 4.04 0.82 10.45
CA LEU A 172 4.48 2.14 10.01
C LEU A 172 5.68 2.55 10.84
N SER A 173 6.70 3.08 10.19
CA SER A 173 7.86 3.66 10.86
C SER A 173 8.46 4.80 10.03
N ASN A 174 9.43 5.50 10.58
CA ASN A 174 10.20 6.52 9.90
C ASN A 174 11.68 6.14 9.88
N GLY A 175 12.40 6.70 8.90
CA GLY A 175 13.83 6.48 8.72
C GLY A 175 14.08 5.57 7.51
N GLY A 176 14.40 4.32 7.75
CA GLY A 176 14.76 3.40 6.66
C GLY A 176 16.02 3.84 5.90
N SER A 177 16.18 3.34 4.69
CA SER A 177 17.34 3.65 3.84
C SER A 177 17.27 5.04 3.20
N LEU A 178 16.07 5.57 2.99
CA LEU A 178 15.82 6.87 2.36
C LEU A 178 15.55 8.00 3.36
N GLY A 179 15.34 7.68 4.64
CA GLY A 179 15.15 8.66 5.71
C GLY A 179 13.72 9.18 5.88
N GLY A 180 12.79 8.82 5.01
CA GLY A 180 11.39 9.22 5.06
C GLY A 180 10.46 8.22 5.72
N SER A 181 9.28 7.99 5.15
CA SER A 181 8.34 7.01 5.69
C SER A 181 8.67 5.58 5.25
N VAL A 182 8.33 4.64 6.12
CA VAL A 182 8.46 3.20 5.87
C VAL A 182 7.13 2.55 6.18
N PHE A 183 6.55 1.92 5.18
CA PHE A 183 5.37 1.06 5.30
C PHE A 183 5.80 -0.39 5.13
N GLU A 184 5.32 -1.27 5.98
CA GLU A 184 5.53 -2.71 5.87
C GLU A 184 4.18 -3.43 5.93
N VAL A 185 3.97 -4.39 5.04
CA VAL A 185 2.90 -5.38 5.14
C VAL A 185 3.53 -6.76 5.26
N LYS A 186 3.08 -7.52 6.24
CA LYS A 186 3.56 -8.86 6.55
C LYS A 186 2.43 -9.87 6.34
N ILE A 187 2.66 -10.88 5.49
CA ILE A 187 1.71 -11.90 5.07
C ILE A 187 2.25 -13.28 5.44
N PRO A 188 1.47 -14.14 6.14
CA PRO A 188 1.89 -15.51 6.48
C PRO A 188 1.83 -16.46 5.30
#